data_9af404db8cdb6f9ee0a12f5dd865866a
#
_entry.id   9af404db8cdb6f9ee0a12f5dd865866a
#
_cell.length_a   1.000
_cell.length_b   1.000
_cell.length_c   1.000
_cell.angle_alpha   90.00
_cell.angle_beta   90.00
_cell.angle_gamma   90.00
#
_symmetry.space_group_name_H-M   'P 1'
#
loop_
_entity.id
_entity.type
_entity.pdbx_description
1 polymer ?
#
loop_
_entity_poly.entity_id
_entity_poly.type
_entity_poly.pdbx_seq_one_letter_code
_entity_poly.pdbx_strand_id
1 'polypeptide(L)'
;MRLVLAVGLVSLGGCASTGEERDPRDPLEGFNRGVYRFNEGFDDWIAKPVARTYRKALHQEIRSRVGNFFANVQDIFIGVNNFLQGKLEDGVNDWARFAFNSTFGLLGLHDVASDMGLEKHNEDFGQTFGRWGVPPGPYLILPFLGSSTVRDGAGTALDYYFAPLTEVRPIELRNTLFGLYLVNTRADLLDASQLLEEAALDKYTFQRDAFLQRRRSLIYDGNPPREKLE
;
A
#
# COMPACT_ATOMS: atom_id res chain seq x y z
N MET A 1 -28.86 3.74 8.98
CA MET A 1 -29.24 4.57 7.81
C MET A 1 -28.33 4.15 6.68
N ARG A 2 -28.86 3.37 5.73
CA ARG A 2 -28.11 2.77 4.63
C ARG A 2 -27.88 3.83 3.56
N LEU A 3 -26.62 4.22 3.35
CA LEU A 3 -26.24 5.11 2.25
C LEU A 3 -26.11 4.25 0.97
N VAL A 4 -27.06 4.40 0.06
CA VAL A 4 -26.99 3.80 -1.28
C VAL A 4 -26.05 4.70 -2.11
N LEU A 5 -24.86 4.20 -2.42
CA LEU A 5 -23.94 4.86 -3.34
C LEU A 5 -24.42 4.60 -4.78
N ALA A 6 -25.07 5.59 -5.39
CA ALA A 6 -25.38 5.58 -6.81
C ALA A 6 -24.10 5.83 -7.61
N VAL A 7 -23.56 4.78 -8.21
CA VAL A 7 -22.46 4.89 -9.20
C VAL A 7 -23.06 5.41 -10.49
N GLY A 8 -22.89 6.70 -10.75
CA GLY A 8 -23.22 7.30 -12.04
C GLY A 8 -22.19 6.88 -13.08
N LEU A 9 -22.60 6.06 -14.05
CA LEU A 9 -21.84 5.78 -15.28
C LEU A 9 -21.71 7.08 -16.10
N VAL A 10 -20.56 7.73 -15.99
CA VAL A 10 -20.18 8.82 -16.91
C VAL A 10 -19.63 8.17 -18.17
N SER A 11 -20.38 8.25 -19.26
CA SER A 11 -19.93 7.89 -20.61
C SER A 11 -18.87 8.91 -21.07
N LEU A 12 -17.59 8.56 -20.90
CA LEU A 12 -16.45 9.32 -21.43
C LEU A 12 -16.30 9.00 -22.92
N GLY A 13 -16.77 9.91 -23.77
CA GLY A 13 -16.43 9.94 -25.17
C GLY A 13 -14.91 10.06 -25.36
N GLY A 14 -14.28 9.02 -25.90
CA GLY A 14 -12.85 9.00 -26.13
C GLY A 14 -12.43 9.99 -27.22
N CYS A 15 -11.59 10.96 -26.86
CA CYS A 15 -10.77 11.68 -27.83
C CYS A 15 -9.72 10.72 -28.40
N ALA A 16 -9.78 10.50 -29.71
CA ALA A 16 -8.76 9.77 -30.45
C ALA A 16 -7.42 10.51 -30.32
N SER A 17 -6.47 9.92 -29.63
CA SER A 17 -5.09 10.41 -29.56
C SER A 17 -4.21 9.60 -30.51
N THR A 18 -3.42 10.35 -31.25
CA THR A 18 -2.33 9.97 -32.15
C THR A 18 -1.46 8.82 -31.65
N GLY A 19 -1.33 7.81 -32.43
CA GLY A 19 -0.28 6.83 -32.77
C GLY A 19 0.86 6.49 -31.81
N GLU A 20 0.77 6.67 -30.49
CA GLU A 20 1.69 6.03 -29.56
C GLU A 20 1.15 4.64 -29.19
N GLU A 21 1.99 3.63 -29.34
CA GLU A 21 1.70 2.24 -28.94
C GLU A 21 1.31 2.24 -27.46
N ARG A 22 0.02 2.09 -27.19
CA ARG A 22 -0.50 2.06 -25.81
C ARG A 22 -0.04 0.79 -25.13
N ASP A 23 0.50 0.93 -23.92
CA ASP A 23 0.85 -0.23 -23.10
C ASP A 23 -0.43 -1.07 -22.83
N PRO A 24 -0.47 -2.34 -23.25
CA PRO A 24 -1.63 -3.21 -23.03
C PRO A 24 -2.01 -3.38 -21.53
N ARG A 25 -1.05 -3.17 -20.64
CA ARG A 25 -1.26 -3.25 -19.20
C ARG A 25 -1.98 -2.02 -18.64
N ASP A 26 -1.99 -0.91 -19.39
CA ASP A 26 -2.55 0.39 -18.99
C ASP A 26 -3.53 0.95 -20.04
N PRO A 27 -4.65 0.27 -20.30
CA PRO A 27 -5.64 0.73 -21.26
C PRO A 27 -6.35 2.02 -20.83
N LEU A 28 -6.25 2.40 -19.56
CA LEU A 28 -6.86 3.58 -18.96
C LEU A 28 -5.84 4.71 -18.70
N GLU A 29 -4.71 4.75 -19.41
CA GLU A 29 -3.61 5.67 -19.19
C GLU A 29 -4.06 7.14 -19.06
N GLY A 30 -4.95 7.61 -19.94
CA GLY A 30 -5.44 8.99 -19.89
C GLY A 30 -6.16 9.32 -18.57
N PHE A 31 -6.99 8.42 -18.08
CA PHE A 31 -7.64 8.54 -16.77
C PHE A 31 -6.61 8.45 -15.64
N ASN A 32 -5.75 7.46 -15.68
CA ASN A 32 -4.72 7.23 -14.67
C ASN A 32 -3.77 8.43 -14.54
N ARG A 33 -3.33 9.03 -15.64
CA ARG A 33 -2.52 10.27 -15.63
C ARG A 33 -3.28 11.45 -15.03
N GLY A 34 -4.59 11.52 -15.19
CA GLY A 34 -5.45 12.52 -14.53
C GLY A 34 -5.46 12.35 -13.01
N VAL A 35 -5.71 11.14 -12.53
CA VAL A 35 -5.69 10.82 -11.09
C VAL A 35 -4.29 10.96 -10.51
N TYR A 36 -3.25 10.57 -11.26
CA TYR A 36 -1.85 10.74 -10.86
C TYR A 36 -1.54 12.22 -10.57
N ARG A 37 -1.88 13.13 -11.50
CA ARG A 37 -1.68 14.58 -11.29
C ARG A 37 -2.45 15.12 -10.11
N PHE A 38 -3.66 14.62 -9.87
CA PHE A 38 -4.42 14.96 -8.68
C PHE A 38 -3.71 14.51 -7.40
N ASN A 39 -3.22 13.27 -7.37
CA ASN A 39 -2.48 12.74 -6.22
C ASN A 39 -1.17 13.48 -5.99
N GLU A 40 -0.39 13.80 -7.04
CA GLU A 40 0.80 14.63 -6.94
C GLU A 40 0.49 16.03 -6.39
N GLY A 41 -0.56 16.67 -6.90
CA GLY A 41 -0.98 17.98 -6.39
C GLY A 41 -1.35 17.93 -4.91
N PHE A 42 -2.12 16.91 -4.48
CA PHE A 42 -2.44 16.72 -3.08
C PHE A 42 -1.19 16.48 -2.22
N ASP A 43 -0.27 15.65 -2.71
CA ASP A 43 0.98 15.36 -2.01
C ASP A 43 1.83 16.61 -1.85
N ASP A 44 2.05 17.37 -2.91
CA ASP A 44 2.90 18.56 -2.90
C ASP A 44 2.34 19.67 -2.02
N TRP A 45 1.01 19.88 -2.05
CA TRP A 45 0.37 20.99 -1.33
C TRP A 45 0.00 20.64 0.12
N ILE A 46 -0.24 19.37 0.44
CA ILE A 46 -0.75 18.96 1.75
C ILE A 46 0.15 17.91 2.39
N ALA A 47 0.31 16.72 1.78
CA ALA A 47 0.95 15.60 2.46
C ALA A 47 2.45 15.82 2.72
N LYS A 48 3.21 16.28 1.73
CA LYS A 48 4.65 16.60 1.89
C LYS A 48 4.92 17.68 2.95
N PRO A 49 4.24 18.86 2.94
CA PRO A 49 4.43 19.87 3.98
C PRO A 49 4.13 19.34 5.40
N VAL A 50 3.04 18.62 5.57
CA VAL A 50 2.67 18.01 6.86
C VAL A 50 3.73 16.98 7.29
N ALA A 51 4.12 16.06 6.41
CA ALA A 51 5.15 15.06 6.69
C ALA A 51 6.52 15.68 7.03
N ARG A 52 6.93 16.74 6.33
CA ARG A 52 8.16 17.47 6.64
C ARG A 52 8.10 18.14 8.00
N THR A 53 6.96 18.73 8.37
CA THR A 53 6.75 19.35 9.68
C THR A 53 6.80 18.29 10.78
N TYR A 54 6.13 17.17 10.60
CA TYR A 54 6.15 16.02 11.50
C TYR A 54 7.58 15.50 11.69
N ARG A 55 8.35 15.32 10.59
CA ARG A 55 9.75 14.88 10.63
C ARG A 55 10.68 15.86 11.35
N LYS A 56 10.40 17.15 11.26
CA LYS A 56 11.16 18.20 12.00
C LYS A 56 10.80 18.25 13.48
N ALA A 57 9.53 18.01 13.81
CA ALA A 57 9.04 18.09 15.19
C ALA A 57 9.42 16.88 16.05
N LEU A 58 9.54 15.70 15.45
CA LEU A 58 9.79 14.45 16.16
C LEU A 58 11.13 13.82 15.76
N HIS A 59 11.90 13.40 16.78
CA HIS A 59 13.12 12.62 16.56
C HIS A 59 12.82 11.29 15.87
N GLN A 60 13.78 10.80 15.10
CA GLN A 60 13.63 9.55 14.33
C GLN A 60 13.20 8.38 15.22
N GLU A 61 13.76 8.24 16.42
CA GLU A 61 13.40 7.18 17.36
C GLU A 61 11.89 7.17 17.69
N ILE A 62 11.29 8.36 17.92
CA ILE A 62 9.85 8.46 18.22
C ILE A 62 9.04 8.05 16.99
N ARG A 63 9.43 8.50 15.80
CA ARG A 63 8.77 8.15 14.53
C ARG A 63 8.86 6.65 14.25
N SER A 64 10.04 6.05 14.50
CA SER A 64 10.21 4.60 14.36
C SER A 64 9.31 3.81 15.32
N ARG A 65 9.13 4.27 16.56
CA ARG A 65 8.18 3.64 17.50
C ARG A 65 6.74 3.73 17.04
N VAL A 66 6.34 4.87 16.46
CA VAL A 66 5.02 5.03 15.85
C VAL A 66 4.87 4.06 14.67
N GLY A 67 5.89 3.96 13.80
CA GLY A 67 5.91 3.00 12.70
C GLY A 67 5.79 1.55 13.18
N ASN A 68 6.56 1.17 14.20
CA ASN A 68 6.53 -0.18 14.80
C ASN A 68 5.15 -0.53 15.36
N PHE A 69 4.49 0.41 16.05
CA PHE A 69 3.12 0.20 16.54
C PHE A 69 2.15 -0.16 15.40
N PHE A 70 2.16 0.60 14.31
CA PHE A 70 1.29 0.32 13.17
C PHE A 70 1.70 -0.96 12.45
N ALA A 71 2.98 -1.22 12.29
CA ALA A 71 3.49 -2.45 11.71
C ALA A 71 3.09 -3.69 12.53
N ASN A 72 3.12 -3.59 13.86
CA ASN A 72 2.66 -4.65 14.76
C ASN A 72 1.16 -4.94 14.59
N VAL A 73 0.33 -3.89 14.48
CA VAL A 73 -1.11 -4.07 14.24
C VAL A 73 -1.36 -4.74 12.88
N GLN A 74 -0.54 -4.43 11.87
CA GLN A 74 -0.64 -5.04 10.55
C GLN A 74 -0.24 -6.52 10.54
N ASP A 75 0.67 -6.98 11.42
CA ASP A 75 1.10 -8.38 11.52
C ASP A 75 -0.08 -9.35 11.69
N ILE A 76 -1.18 -8.91 12.32
CA ILE A 76 -2.40 -9.71 12.44
C ILE A 76 -2.91 -10.15 11.06
N PHE A 77 -3.04 -9.20 10.12
CA PHE A 77 -3.60 -9.48 8.78
C PHE A 77 -2.56 -9.97 7.79
N ILE A 78 -1.30 -9.62 7.98
CA ILE A 78 -0.19 -10.24 7.25
C ILE A 78 -0.21 -11.75 7.50
N GLY A 79 -0.28 -12.18 8.77
CA GLY A 79 -0.38 -13.59 9.13
C GLY A 79 -1.63 -14.27 8.55
N VAL A 80 -2.80 -13.60 8.57
CA VAL A 80 -4.03 -14.12 7.92
C VAL A 80 -3.80 -14.34 6.43
N ASN A 81 -3.20 -13.38 5.72
CA ASN A 81 -2.92 -13.51 4.29
C ASN A 81 -1.91 -14.63 4.01
N ASN A 82 -0.88 -14.78 4.84
CA ASN A 82 0.05 -15.91 4.74
C ASN A 82 -0.68 -17.27 4.88
N PHE A 83 -1.58 -17.41 5.85
CA PHE A 83 -2.39 -18.63 5.97
C PHE A 83 -3.27 -18.86 4.75
N LEU A 84 -3.93 -17.83 4.22
CA LEU A 84 -4.77 -17.93 3.03
C LEU A 84 -3.96 -18.29 1.76
N GLN A 85 -2.68 -17.98 1.74
CA GLN A 85 -1.73 -18.35 0.69
C GLN A 85 -1.10 -19.73 0.89
N GLY A 86 -1.39 -20.39 2.02
CA GLY A 86 -0.84 -21.71 2.38
C GLY A 86 0.57 -21.63 2.99
N LYS A 87 1.05 -20.45 3.37
CA LYS A 87 2.35 -20.20 4.00
C LYS A 87 2.18 -20.28 5.54
N LEU A 88 2.04 -21.51 6.06
CA LEU A 88 1.69 -21.72 7.47
C LEU A 88 2.79 -21.24 8.42
N GLU A 89 4.04 -21.46 8.06
CA GLU A 89 5.20 -21.06 8.87
C GLU A 89 5.28 -19.54 8.98
N ASP A 90 5.17 -18.82 7.85
CA ASP A 90 5.18 -17.37 7.80
C ASP A 90 3.99 -16.77 8.57
N GLY A 91 2.80 -17.38 8.43
CA GLY A 91 1.62 -16.93 9.16
C GLY A 91 1.76 -17.08 10.68
N VAL A 92 2.33 -18.20 11.15
CA VAL A 92 2.62 -18.40 12.59
C VAL A 92 3.70 -17.42 13.05
N ASN A 93 4.73 -17.19 12.22
CA ASN A 93 5.78 -16.21 12.51
C ASN A 93 5.21 -14.80 12.70
N ASP A 94 4.34 -14.33 11.79
CA ASP A 94 3.73 -12.99 11.91
C ASP A 94 2.84 -12.86 13.14
N TRP A 95 2.08 -13.88 13.48
CA TRP A 95 1.28 -13.87 14.71
C TRP A 95 2.15 -13.93 15.97
N ALA A 96 3.27 -14.65 15.94
CA ALA A 96 4.25 -14.64 17.01
C ALA A 96 4.87 -13.23 17.16
N ARG A 97 5.21 -12.56 16.05
CA ARG A 97 5.67 -11.16 16.05
C ARG A 97 4.66 -10.25 16.74
N PHE A 98 3.39 -10.32 16.32
CA PHE A 98 2.32 -9.55 16.97
C PHE A 98 2.26 -9.81 18.48
N ALA A 99 2.30 -11.08 18.91
CA ALA A 99 2.22 -11.44 20.31
C ALA A 99 3.43 -10.92 21.12
N PHE A 100 4.67 -11.14 20.64
CA PHE A 100 5.89 -10.69 21.32
C PHE A 100 6.00 -9.17 21.36
N ASN A 101 5.75 -8.50 20.24
CA ASN A 101 5.80 -7.04 20.17
C ASN A 101 4.69 -6.38 21.03
N SER A 102 3.50 -6.98 21.09
CA SER A 102 2.42 -6.46 21.93
C SER A 102 2.69 -6.63 23.42
N THR A 103 3.31 -7.75 23.83
CA THR A 103 3.58 -8.05 25.26
C THR A 103 4.89 -7.46 25.76
N PHE A 104 5.99 -7.77 25.09
CA PHE A 104 7.33 -7.36 25.52
C PHE A 104 7.78 -6.05 24.84
N GLY A 105 7.21 -5.70 23.69
CA GLY A 105 7.49 -4.50 22.94
C GLY A 105 6.58 -3.30 23.27
N LEU A 106 5.87 -3.33 24.42
CA LEU A 106 4.95 -2.25 24.85
C LEU A 106 3.92 -1.90 23.76
N LEU A 107 3.02 -2.82 23.46
CA LEU A 107 1.99 -2.70 22.41
C LEU A 107 2.58 -2.48 21.01
N GLY A 108 3.79 -2.98 20.76
CA GLY A 108 4.44 -2.88 19.45
C GLY A 108 5.26 -1.60 19.24
N LEU A 109 5.45 -0.76 20.26
CA LEU A 109 6.35 0.41 20.15
C LEU A 109 7.82 0.00 19.96
N HIS A 110 8.19 -1.18 20.42
CA HIS A 110 9.50 -1.80 20.19
C HIS A 110 9.33 -3.11 19.42
N ASP A 111 10.11 -3.28 18.38
CA ASP A 111 10.11 -4.51 17.57
C ASP A 111 11.09 -5.55 18.17
N VAL A 112 10.70 -6.12 19.31
CA VAL A 112 11.49 -7.17 19.99
C VAL A 112 11.48 -8.48 19.18
N ALA A 113 10.48 -8.70 18.36
CA ALA A 113 10.37 -9.89 17.51
C ALA A 113 11.50 -9.95 16.48
N SER A 114 11.91 -8.83 15.90
CA SER A 114 13.07 -8.76 15.01
C SER A 114 14.37 -9.06 15.74
N ASP A 115 14.54 -8.61 16.99
CA ASP A 115 15.70 -8.92 17.83
C ASP A 115 15.76 -10.43 18.16
N MET A 116 14.61 -11.12 18.18
CA MET A 116 14.51 -12.57 18.37
C MET A 116 14.73 -13.35 17.06
N GLY A 117 14.93 -12.68 15.93
CA GLY A 117 15.15 -13.30 14.63
C GLY A 117 13.88 -13.72 13.90
N LEU A 118 12.69 -13.24 14.32
CA LEU A 118 11.45 -13.46 13.61
C LEU A 118 11.38 -12.53 12.38
N GLU A 119 11.21 -13.09 11.19
CA GLU A 119 11.22 -12.36 9.95
C GLU A 119 9.92 -11.54 9.77
N LYS A 120 10.04 -10.32 9.22
CA LYS A 120 8.90 -9.45 8.93
C LYS A 120 8.43 -9.69 7.50
N HIS A 121 7.20 -10.14 7.34
CA HIS A 121 6.56 -10.28 6.03
C HIS A 121 5.69 -9.07 5.69
N ASN A 122 5.25 -9.01 4.45
CA ASN A 122 4.38 -7.93 3.96
C ASN A 122 3.38 -8.49 2.94
N GLU A 123 2.26 -8.97 3.44
CA GLU A 123 1.21 -9.61 2.67
C GLU A 123 -0.11 -8.84 2.74
N ASP A 124 -0.89 -8.92 1.68
CA ASP A 124 -2.20 -8.28 1.55
C ASP A 124 -3.16 -9.15 0.71
N PHE A 125 -4.46 -8.80 0.72
CA PHE A 125 -5.45 -9.55 -0.05
C PHE A 125 -5.22 -9.53 -1.56
N GLY A 126 -4.62 -8.48 -2.12
CA GLY A 126 -4.29 -8.44 -3.55
C GLY A 126 -3.21 -9.46 -3.91
N GLN A 127 -2.21 -9.69 -3.04
CA GLN A 127 -1.21 -10.76 -3.18
C GLN A 127 -1.87 -12.13 -3.04
N THR A 128 -2.75 -12.29 -2.05
CA THR A 128 -3.52 -13.52 -1.82
C THR A 128 -4.33 -13.89 -3.06
N PHE A 129 -5.06 -12.94 -3.65
CA PHE A 129 -5.76 -13.17 -4.92
C PHE A 129 -4.82 -13.53 -6.07
N GLY A 130 -3.67 -12.85 -6.16
CA GLY A 130 -2.64 -13.18 -7.14
C GLY A 130 -2.10 -14.61 -6.97
N ARG A 131 -1.87 -15.04 -5.73
CA ARG A 131 -1.44 -16.40 -5.40
C ARG A 131 -2.50 -17.45 -5.76
N TRP A 132 -3.77 -17.12 -5.63
CA TRP A 132 -4.89 -17.96 -6.06
C TRP A 132 -5.12 -17.95 -7.58
N GLY A 133 -4.29 -17.22 -8.35
CA GLY A 133 -4.34 -17.20 -9.81
C GLY A 133 -5.28 -16.14 -10.41
N VAL A 134 -5.81 -15.23 -9.59
CA VAL A 134 -6.61 -14.11 -10.12
C VAL A 134 -5.70 -13.17 -10.91
N PRO A 135 -5.97 -12.89 -12.19
CA PRO A 135 -5.15 -11.98 -12.99
C PRO A 135 -5.22 -10.55 -12.45
N PRO A 136 -4.18 -9.73 -12.65
CA PRO A 136 -4.15 -8.36 -12.13
C PRO A 136 -5.25 -7.47 -12.71
N GLY A 137 -5.67 -7.73 -13.97
CA GLY A 137 -6.50 -6.82 -14.73
C GLY A 137 -5.76 -5.53 -15.10
N PRO A 138 -6.47 -4.51 -15.63
CA PRO A 138 -5.91 -3.22 -15.97
C PRO A 138 -5.22 -2.52 -14.81
N TYR A 139 -4.12 -1.81 -15.11
CA TYR A 139 -3.52 -0.88 -14.17
C TYR A 139 -4.47 0.28 -13.87
N LEU A 140 -4.52 0.68 -12.60
CA LEU A 140 -5.34 1.78 -12.08
C LEU A 140 -4.52 2.65 -11.13
N ILE A 141 -4.77 3.93 -11.14
CA ILE A 141 -4.38 4.81 -10.04
C ILE A 141 -5.62 5.15 -9.21
N LEU A 142 -5.54 4.85 -7.92
CA LEU A 142 -6.60 5.16 -6.98
C LEU A 142 -6.36 6.55 -6.36
N PRO A 143 -7.41 7.40 -6.24
CA PRO A 143 -7.28 8.68 -5.55
C PRO A 143 -6.75 8.48 -4.13
N PHE A 144 -5.73 9.25 -3.75
CA PHE A 144 -5.01 9.23 -2.48
C PHE A 144 -4.20 7.94 -2.18
N LEU A 145 -4.55 6.80 -2.77
CA LEU A 145 -3.93 5.49 -2.50
C LEU A 145 -2.80 5.15 -3.48
N GLY A 146 -2.77 5.80 -4.65
CA GLY A 146 -1.71 5.61 -5.65
C GLY A 146 -1.90 4.40 -6.57
N SER A 147 -0.79 3.80 -7.00
CA SER A 147 -0.75 2.71 -7.97
C SER A 147 -1.46 1.45 -7.50
N SER A 148 -2.23 0.84 -8.38
CA SER A 148 -3.02 -0.37 -8.14
C SER A 148 -3.27 -1.12 -9.45
N THR A 149 -3.96 -2.24 -9.36
CA THR A 149 -4.65 -2.92 -10.46
C THR A 149 -6.10 -3.18 -10.04
N VAL A 150 -6.95 -3.66 -10.94
CA VAL A 150 -8.33 -4.03 -10.56
C VAL A 150 -8.33 -5.06 -9.43
N ARG A 151 -7.50 -6.11 -9.52
CA ARG A 151 -7.34 -7.12 -8.47
C ARG A 151 -6.86 -6.49 -7.15
N ASP A 152 -5.79 -5.71 -7.23
CA ASP A 152 -5.15 -5.15 -6.03
C ASP A 152 -6.03 -4.09 -5.37
N GLY A 153 -6.81 -3.33 -6.16
CA GLY A 153 -7.82 -2.41 -5.63
C GLY A 153 -8.95 -3.12 -4.88
N ALA A 154 -9.40 -4.26 -5.41
CA ALA A 154 -10.36 -5.11 -4.68
C ALA A 154 -9.74 -5.66 -3.39
N GLY A 155 -8.47 -6.11 -3.42
CA GLY A 155 -7.71 -6.51 -2.24
C GLY A 155 -7.62 -5.41 -1.21
N THR A 156 -7.20 -4.20 -1.63
CA THR A 156 -7.10 -3.01 -0.77
C THR A 156 -8.44 -2.67 -0.07
N ALA A 157 -9.57 -2.85 -0.77
CA ALA A 157 -10.88 -2.64 -0.16
C ALA A 157 -11.15 -3.63 0.98
N LEU A 158 -10.73 -4.90 0.84
CA LEU A 158 -10.83 -5.91 1.90
C LEU A 158 -9.81 -5.65 3.02
N ASP A 159 -8.56 -5.30 2.69
CA ASP A 159 -7.56 -4.92 3.68
C ASP A 159 -8.07 -3.78 4.56
N TYR A 160 -8.70 -2.76 3.96
CA TYR A 160 -9.31 -1.66 4.69
C TYR A 160 -10.52 -2.12 5.52
N TYR A 161 -11.40 -2.95 4.95
CA TYR A 161 -12.60 -3.44 5.65
C TYR A 161 -12.26 -4.23 6.92
N PHE A 162 -11.24 -5.08 6.83
CA PHE A 162 -10.79 -5.91 7.96
C PHE A 162 -9.72 -5.23 8.84
N ALA A 163 -9.21 -4.05 8.47
CA ALA A 163 -8.15 -3.40 9.23
C ALA A 163 -8.55 -3.18 10.71
N PRO A 164 -7.73 -3.60 11.71
CA PRO A 164 -8.08 -3.46 13.12
C PRO A 164 -8.36 -2.02 13.54
N LEU A 165 -7.72 -1.06 12.88
CA LEU A 165 -7.93 0.36 13.14
C LEU A 165 -9.37 0.80 12.85
N THR A 166 -10.10 0.13 11.97
CA THR A 166 -11.50 0.48 11.65
C THR A 166 -12.46 0.20 12.81
N GLU A 167 -12.09 -0.73 13.71
CA GLU A 167 -12.88 -1.12 14.87
C GLU A 167 -12.59 -0.26 16.12
N VAL A 168 -11.60 0.62 16.06
CA VAL A 168 -11.23 1.46 17.20
C VAL A 168 -12.36 2.43 17.56
N ARG A 169 -12.67 2.49 18.85
CA ARG A 169 -13.66 3.43 19.43
C ARG A 169 -12.98 4.25 20.54
N PRO A 170 -13.33 5.52 20.74
CA PRO A 170 -14.29 6.33 19.95
C PRO A 170 -13.74 6.75 18.57
N ILE A 171 -14.62 7.30 17.75
CA ILE A 171 -14.32 7.65 16.34
C ILE A 171 -13.18 8.66 16.21
N GLU A 172 -13.06 9.58 17.17
CA GLU A 172 -12.01 10.60 17.24
C GLU A 172 -10.64 9.98 17.39
N LEU A 173 -10.52 8.94 18.24
CA LEU A 173 -9.28 8.20 18.42
C LEU A 173 -8.90 7.44 17.14
N ARG A 174 -9.87 6.75 16.53
CA ARG A 174 -9.67 6.07 15.25
C ARG A 174 -9.14 7.01 14.17
N ASN A 175 -9.79 8.16 14.00
CA ASN A 175 -9.41 9.13 12.97
C ASN A 175 -8.02 9.74 13.27
N THR A 176 -7.70 9.97 14.53
CA THR A 176 -6.37 10.45 14.96
C THR A 176 -5.29 9.42 14.65
N LEU A 177 -5.51 8.15 15.00
CA LEU A 177 -4.57 7.07 14.69
C LEU A 177 -4.38 6.89 13.19
N PHE A 178 -5.46 6.93 12.41
CA PHE A 178 -5.39 6.86 10.95
C PHE A 178 -4.61 8.03 10.36
N GLY A 179 -4.88 9.26 10.81
CA GLY A 179 -4.12 10.44 10.40
C GLY A 179 -2.63 10.34 10.76
N LEU A 180 -2.33 9.87 11.97
CA LEU A 180 -0.96 9.66 12.42
C LEU A 180 -0.24 8.59 11.56
N TYR A 181 -0.92 7.48 11.25
CA TYR A 181 -0.41 6.44 10.34
C TYR A 181 -0.03 7.02 8.98
N LEU A 182 -0.93 7.77 8.36
CA LEU A 182 -0.69 8.37 7.05
C LEU A 182 0.50 9.36 7.07
N VAL A 183 0.54 10.23 8.08
CA VAL A 183 1.62 11.23 8.21
C VAL A 183 2.96 10.54 8.46
N ASN A 184 3.02 9.54 9.35
CA ASN A 184 4.24 8.80 9.64
C ASN A 184 4.74 8.06 8.39
N THR A 185 3.86 7.31 7.72
CA THR A 185 4.19 6.59 6.49
C THR A 185 4.71 7.54 5.40
N ARG A 186 4.06 8.71 5.23
CA ARG A 186 4.53 9.69 4.24
C ARG A 186 5.87 10.32 4.63
N ALA A 187 6.11 10.54 5.92
CA ALA A 187 7.38 11.07 6.42
C ALA A 187 8.55 10.10 6.17
N ASP A 188 8.32 8.80 6.28
CA ASP A 188 9.33 7.77 6.02
C ASP A 188 9.64 7.64 4.52
N LEU A 189 8.69 8.00 3.64
CA LEU A 189 8.86 7.97 2.19
C LEU A 189 9.45 9.25 1.57
N LEU A 190 9.71 10.31 2.36
CA LEU A 190 10.16 11.59 1.81
C LEU A 190 11.47 11.48 1.02
N ASP A 191 12.46 10.75 1.54
CA ASP A 191 13.78 10.66 0.90
C ASP A 191 13.71 9.75 -0.35
N ALA A 192 12.98 8.64 -0.27
CA ALA A 192 12.77 7.75 -1.42
C ALA A 192 12.01 8.45 -2.55
N SER A 193 10.98 9.25 -2.23
CA SER A 193 10.22 10.00 -3.24
C SER A 193 11.07 11.08 -3.91
N GLN A 194 11.98 11.73 -3.18
CA GLN A 194 12.90 12.71 -3.75
C GLN A 194 13.86 12.06 -4.76
N LEU A 195 14.45 10.91 -4.41
CA LEU A 195 15.31 10.16 -5.32
C LEU A 195 14.58 9.75 -6.62
N LEU A 196 13.32 9.35 -6.49
CA LEU A 196 12.49 9.00 -7.63
C LEU A 196 12.20 10.23 -8.51
N GLU A 197 11.91 11.38 -7.90
CA GLU A 197 11.69 12.64 -8.61
C GLU A 197 12.90 13.09 -9.43
N GLU A 198 14.11 12.83 -8.92
CA GLU A 198 15.37 13.19 -9.58
C GLU A 198 15.75 12.20 -10.71
N ALA A 199 15.37 10.93 -10.58
CA ALA A 199 15.80 9.87 -11.50
C ALA A 199 14.86 9.65 -12.69
N ALA A 200 13.56 9.97 -12.59
CA ALA A 200 12.57 9.62 -13.59
C ALA A 200 12.30 10.74 -14.60
N LEU A 201 12.48 10.45 -15.91
CA LEU A 201 12.06 11.36 -17.00
C LEU A 201 10.54 11.47 -17.08
N ASP A 202 9.82 10.34 -17.09
CA ASP A 202 8.37 10.27 -16.93
C ASP A 202 8.05 9.53 -15.63
N LYS A 203 7.72 10.29 -14.59
CA LYS A 203 7.42 9.78 -13.25
C LYS A 203 6.23 8.82 -13.25
N TYR A 204 5.21 9.10 -14.07
CA TYR A 204 4.03 8.25 -14.18
C TYR A 204 4.39 6.86 -14.69
N THR A 205 5.06 6.79 -15.84
CA THR A 205 5.47 5.52 -16.46
C THR A 205 6.42 4.75 -15.54
N PHE A 206 7.38 5.44 -14.94
CA PHE A 206 8.29 4.83 -13.97
C PHE A 206 7.54 4.23 -12.78
N GLN A 207 6.61 4.98 -12.18
CA GLN A 207 5.82 4.50 -11.04
C GLN A 207 4.94 3.31 -11.40
N ARG A 208 4.31 3.33 -12.59
CA ARG A 208 3.52 2.21 -13.11
C ARG A 208 4.36 0.95 -13.21
N ASP A 209 5.49 1.03 -13.91
CA ASP A 209 6.32 -0.13 -14.19
C ASP A 209 6.98 -0.68 -12.92
N ALA A 210 7.47 0.20 -12.06
CA ALA A 210 8.00 -0.19 -10.75
C ALA A 210 6.94 -0.88 -9.87
N PHE A 211 5.70 -0.37 -9.86
CA PHE A 211 4.59 -1.00 -9.14
C PHE A 211 4.28 -2.40 -9.69
N LEU A 212 4.10 -2.53 -10.99
CA LEU A 212 3.75 -3.82 -11.63
C LEU A 212 4.86 -4.86 -11.41
N GLN A 213 6.12 -4.46 -11.55
CA GLN A 213 7.26 -5.33 -11.31
C GLN A 213 7.35 -5.76 -9.83
N ARG A 214 7.27 -4.81 -8.91
CA ARG A 214 7.29 -5.09 -7.48
C ARG A 214 6.13 -6.00 -7.08
N ARG A 215 4.92 -5.71 -7.58
CA ARG A 215 3.73 -6.49 -7.26
C ARG A 215 3.86 -7.94 -7.70
N ARG A 216 4.37 -8.14 -8.92
CA ARG A 216 4.68 -9.48 -9.41
C ARG A 216 5.71 -10.20 -8.54
N SER A 217 6.78 -9.52 -8.15
CA SER A 217 7.79 -10.08 -7.25
C SER A 217 7.18 -10.51 -5.91
N LEU A 218 6.35 -9.68 -5.30
CA LEU A 218 5.71 -9.97 -4.01
C LEU A 218 4.79 -11.20 -4.06
N ILE A 219 3.97 -11.37 -5.10
CA ILE A 219 3.07 -12.53 -5.25
C ILE A 219 3.83 -13.86 -5.30
N TYR A 220 5.06 -13.84 -5.79
CA TYR A 220 5.92 -15.02 -5.95
C TYR A 220 7.11 -15.04 -4.98
N ASP A 221 7.05 -14.31 -3.89
CA ASP A 221 8.09 -14.28 -2.83
C ASP A 221 9.50 -14.04 -3.39
N GLY A 222 9.62 -13.11 -4.35
CA GLY A 222 10.89 -12.77 -5.00
C GLY A 222 11.28 -13.68 -6.17
N ASN A 223 10.55 -14.77 -6.43
CA ASN A 223 10.84 -15.75 -7.46
C ASN A 223 9.76 -15.84 -8.55
N PRO A 224 9.45 -14.75 -9.27
CA PRO A 224 8.41 -14.77 -10.28
C PRO A 224 8.79 -15.70 -11.44
N PRO A 225 7.84 -16.45 -12.02
CA PRO A 225 8.07 -17.26 -13.20
C PRO A 225 8.59 -16.39 -14.36
N ARG A 226 9.48 -16.95 -15.19
CA ARG A 226 10.00 -16.24 -16.37
C ARG A 226 8.83 -15.88 -17.30
N GLU A 227 8.82 -14.66 -17.80
CA GLU A 227 7.90 -14.28 -18.86
C GLU A 227 8.23 -15.06 -20.11
N LYS A 228 7.20 -15.69 -20.70
CA LYS A 228 7.35 -16.24 -22.06
C LYS A 228 7.45 -15.03 -22.96
N LEU A 229 8.59 -14.84 -23.61
CA LEU A 229 8.74 -13.89 -24.71
C LEU A 229 7.90 -14.48 -25.87
N GLU A 230 6.73 -13.90 -26.12
CA GLU A 230 5.95 -14.17 -27.32
C GLU A 230 6.47 -13.33 -28.49
#